data_02633e6d2ea92f40a7ec3746bb14685a
#
_entry.id   02633e6d2ea92f40a7ec3746bb14685a
#
_cell.length_a   1.000
_cell.length_b   1.000
_cell.length_c   1.000
_cell.angle_alpha   90.00
_cell.angle_beta   90.00
_cell.angle_gamma   90.00
#
_symmetry.space_group_name_H-M   'P 1'
#
loop_
_entity.id
_entity.type
_entity.pdbx_description
1 polymer ?
#
loop_
_entity_poly.entity_id
_entity_poly.type
_entity_poly.pdbx_seq_one_letter_code
_entity_poly.pdbx_strand_id
1 'polypeptide(L)'
;MAETIVTVPPLIYGVSNMELAATFGSDMITLNFFDFQKPFIFGIDDIEINFSAGPSEVQKIVEIASKNAEDFDYIKRLKKIVGRFIGVNIEPVPEGVKHVEGRKLNRENLLKAKEYGFDYIVITGNPNTGVSVGTIIKGIELAKEILGENMMIIAGKMHGAGSGNIYEDKILKDFVKAGADCVLIPAPGTVPGIDLKLAKRQIDAIHQVGALAMTTIGTSQEGSQKSTIEFIGVQSKMAGADIQHIGDAGYAGVALPENIMALSIAIRGVRHTYRRMAYSLNK
;
A
#
# COMPACT_ATOMS: atom_id res chain seq x y z
N MET A 1 -4.27 3.95 -6.38
CA MET A 1 -3.11 3.57 -5.54
C MET A 1 -2.52 2.28 -6.09
N ALA A 2 -1.19 2.17 -6.14
CA ALA A 2 -0.50 0.90 -6.44
C ALA A 2 0.39 0.52 -5.25
N GLU A 3 0.41 -0.77 -4.92
CA GLU A 3 1.29 -1.32 -3.90
C GLU A 3 2.53 -1.94 -4.56
N THR A 4 3.70 -1.82 -3.93
CA THR A 4 4.96 -2.37 -4.44
C THR A 4 5.76 -3.01 -3.33
N ILE A 5 6.25 -4.23 -3.56
CA ILE A 5 7.20 -4.88 -2.65
C ILE A 5 8.58 -4.26 -2.87
N VAL A 6 9.16 -3.70 -1.82
CA VAL A 6 10.46 -3.00 -1.92
C VAL A 6 11.67 -3.93 -1.80
N THR A 7 11.45 -5.15 -1.29
CA THR A 7 12.52 -6.12 -0.97
C THR A 7 12.78 -7.17 -2.05
N VAL A 8 12.23 -6.98 -3.23
CA VAL A 8 12.44 -7.87 -4.39
C VAL A 8 13.06 -7.09 -5.54
N PRO A 9 13.87 -7.72 -6.39
CA PRO A 9 14.38 -7.09 -7.60
C PRO A 9 13.23 -6.54 -8.46
N PRO A 10 13.39 -5.36 -9.07
CA PRO A 10 12.34 -4.75 -9.85
C PRO A 10 12.02 -5.53 -11.13
N LEU A 11 10.83 -5.31 -11.68
CA LEU A 11 10.38 -5.93 -12.92
C LEU A 11 11.32 -5.60 -14.10
N ILE A 12 11.89 -4.40 -14.11
CA ILE A 12 12.83 -3.92 -15.14
C ILE A 12 14.11 -3.46 -14.44
N TYR A 13 15.25 -4.00 -14.87
CA TYR A 13 16.55 -3.60 -14.33
C TYR A 13 16.78 -2.08 -14.47
N GLY A 14 17.25 -1.44 -13.41
CA GLY A 14 17.54 -0.01 -13.36
C GLY A 14 16.32 0.90 -13.26
N VAL A 15 15.12 0.34 -13.08
CA VAL A 15 13.89 1.11 -12.84
C VAL A 15 13.14 0.47 -11.69
N SER A 16 12.92 1.19 -10.60
CA SER A 16 12.18 0.65 -9.46
C SER A 16 10.71 0.39 -9.78
N ASN A 17 10.11 -0.57 -9.06
CA ASN A 17 8.67 -0.83 -9.17
C ASN A 17 7.81 0.41 -8.84
N MET A 18 8.32 1.31 -7.98
CA MET A 18 7.68 2.60 -7.69
C MET A 18 7.62 3.51 -8.92
N GLU A 19 8.72 3.62 -9.66
CA GLU A 19 8.79 4.43 -10.88
C GLU A 19 7.88 3.86 -11.96
N LEU A 20 7.83 2.53 -12.10
CA LEU A 20 6.88 1.87 -13.00
C LEU A 20 5.44 2.19 -12.62
N ALA A 21 5.06 2.02 -11.35
CA ALA A 21 3.73 2.32 -10.88
C ALA A 21 3.34 3.79 -11.13
N ALA A 22 4.26 4.73 -10.87
CA ALA A 22 4.07 6.15 -11.12
C ALA A 22 3.88 6.44 -12.61
N THR A 23 4.73 5.87 -13.47
CA THR A 23 4.73 6.07 -14.92
C THR A 23 3.45 5.53 -15.57
N PHE A 24 2.90 4.43 -15.06
CA PHE A 24 1.65 3.84 -15.56
C PHE A 24 0.39 4.40 -14.90
N GLY A 25 0.49 5.54 -14.20
CA GLY A 25 -0.64 6.39 -13.84
C GLY A 25 -1.14 6.27 -12.42
N SER A 26 -0.40 5.64 -11.51
CA SER A 26 -0.75 5.66 -10.08
C SER A 26 -0.60 7.07 -9.49
N ASP A 27 -1.49 7.45 -8.57
CA ASP A 27 -1.43 8.72 -7.82
C ASP A 27 -0.76 8.55 -6.46
N MET A 28 -0.86 7.36 -5.90
CA MET A 28 -0.36 6.98 -4.58
C MET A 28 0.40 5.67 -4.72
N ILE A 29 1.53 5.57 -4.03
CA ILE A 29 2.37 4.36 -4.03
C ILE A 29 2.56 3.90 -2.59
N THR A 30 2.19 2.66 -2.32
CA THR A 30 2.35 2.04 -1.00
C THR A 30 3.56 1.11 -1.02
N LEU A 31 4.49 1.34 -0.10
CA LEU A 31 5.66 0.48 0.08
C LEU A 31 5.27 -0.71 0.97
N ASN A 32 5.27 -1.90 0.40
CA ASN A 32 5.08 -3.14 1.15
C ASN A 32 6.44 -3.75 1.52
N PHE A 33 6.51 -4.36 2.69
CA PHE A 33 7.74 -4.91 3.28
C PHE A 33 8.85 -3.88 3.54
N PHE A 34 8.52 -2.60 3.65
CA PHE A 34 9.47 -1.59 4.08
C PHE A 34 9.88 -1.83 5.54
N ASP A 35 11.18 -1.86 5.80
CA ASP A 35 11.75 -2.08 7.12
C ASP A 35 12.30 -0.76 7.67
N PHE A 36 11.67 -0.20 8.70
CA PHE A 36 12.09 1.06 9.33
C PHE A 36 13.46 0.99 10.02
N GLN A 37 13.95 -0.23 10.32
CA GLN A 37 15.27 -0.43 10.91
C GLN A 37 16.36 -0.61 9.84
N LYS A 38 15.97 -1.09 8.64
CA LYS A 38 16.88 -1.37 7.52
C LYS A 38 16.24 -0.96 6.19
N PRO A 39 15.98 0.33 5.97
CA PRO A 39 15.35 0.80 4.75
C PRO A 39 16.21 0.50 3.52
N PHE A 40 15.65 -0.27 2.60
CA PHE A 40 16.29 -0.61 1.34
C PHE A 40 15.23 -0.87 0.27
N ILE A 41 15.38 -0.25 -0.89
CA ILE A 41 14.43 -0.37 -2.01
C ILE A 41 15.20 -0.78 -3.26
N PHE A 42 14.92 -2.00 -3.74
CA PHE A 42 15.49 -2.47 -5.00
C PHE A 42 15.07 -1.57 -6.18
N GLY A 43 16.01 -1.32 -7.09
CA GLY A 43 15.87 -0.40 -8.21
C GLY A 43 16.19 1.06 -7.85
N ILE A 44 16.41 1.37 -6.57
CA ILE A 44 16.86 2.68 -6.07
C ILE A 44 18.22 2.55 -5.39
N ASP A 45 18.32 1.69 -4.39
CA ASP A 45 19.50 1.60 -3.52
C ASP A 45 20.57 0.64 -4.04
N ASP A 46 20.23 -0.23 -4.99
CA ASP A 46 21.11 -1.25 -5.57
C ASP A 46 21.76 -0.87 -6.90
N ILE A 47 21.57 0.36 -7.37
CA ILE A 47 22.07 0.80 -8.70
C ILE A 47 23.59 0.62 -8.84
N GLU A 48 24.34 0.82 -7.75
CA GLU A 48 25.80 0.68 -7.73
C GLU A 48 26.28 -0.71 -7.27
N ILE A 49 25.34 -1.66 -7.00
CA ILE A 49 25.67 -3.00 -6.51
C ILE A 49 25.84 -3.96 -7.70
N ASN A 50 27.06 -4.51 -7.84
CA ASN A 50 27.32 -5.55 -8.82
C ASN A 50 27.14 -6.94 -8.22
N PHE A 51 25.92 -7.49 -8.23
CA PHE A 51 25.61 -8.80 -7.67
C PHE A 51 26.44 -9.97 -8.25
N SER A 52 27.06 -9.78 -9.44
CA SER A 52 27.92 -10.80 -10.06
C SER A 52 29.34 -10.83 -9.47
N ALA A 53 29.74 -9.80 -8.70
CA ALA A 53 31.09 -9.68 -8.14
C ALA A 53 31.33 -10.46 -6.83
N GLY A 54 30.28 -11.12 -6.30
CA GLY A 54 30.40 -12.04 -5.16
C GLY A 54 29.83 -11.53 -3.83
N PRO A 55 30.07 -12.26 -2.73
CA PRO A 55 29.41 -12.00 -1.44
C PRO A 55 29.69 -10.61 -0.81
N SER A 56 30.83 -9.99 -1.12
CA SER A 56 31.16 -8.63 -0.65
C SER A 56 30.16 -7.58 -1.11
N GLU A 57 29.54 -7.77 -2.27
CA GLU A 57 28.52 -6.84 -2.78
C GLU A 57 27.22 -6.95 -1.99
N VAL A 58 26.89 -8.16 -1.48
CA VAL A 58 25.71 -8.34 -0.61
C VAL A 58 25.89 -7.57 0.71
N GLN A 59 27.12 -7.47 1.22
CA GLN A 59 27.40 -6.69 2.43
C GLN A 59 27.09 -5.21 2.24
N LYS A 60 27.26 -4.64 1.05
CA LYS A 60 26.86 -3.27 0.73
C LYS A 60 25.38 -2.99 0.98
N ILE A 61 24.52 -3.96 0.78
CA ILE A 61 23.08 -3.81 1.09
C ILE A 61 22.89 -3.44 2.56
N VAL A 62 23.61 -4.11 3.46
CA VAL A 62 23.51 -3.84 4.90
C VAL A 62 24.07 -2.45 5.25
N GLU A 63 25.14 -2.04 4.61
CA GLU A 63 25.74 -0.71 4.81
C GLU A 63 24.81 0.40 4.30
N ILE A 64 24.24 0.24 3.10
CA ILE A 64 23.28 1.18 2.53
C ILE A 64 22.03 1.26 3.41
N ALA A 65 21.46 0.12 3.80
CA ALA A 65 20.28 0.08 4.65
C ALA A 65 20.54 0.74 6.03
N SER A 66 21.74 0.56 6.61
CA SER A 66 22.11 1.22 7.86
C SER A 66 22.21 2.72 7.70
N LYS A 67 22.78 3.21 6.59
CA LYS A 67 22.84 4.64 6.25
C LYS A 67 21.46 5.24 6.03
N ASN A 68 20.59 4.53 5.29
CA ASN A 68 19.22 4.98 5.03
C ASN A 68 18.39 5.07 6.31
N ALA A 69 18.67 4.22 7.32
CA ALA A 69 17.97 4.23 8.60
C ALA A 69 18.18 5.53 9.41
N GLU A 70 19.26 6.25 9.14
CA GLU A 70 19.61 7.53 9.78
C GLU A 70 19.25 8.74 8.90
N ASP A 71 18.77 8.50 7.68
CA ASP A 71 18.49 9.54 6.70
C ASP A 71 16.99 9.92 6.67
N PHE A 72 16.62 10.93 7.45
CA PHE A 72 15.25 11.45 7.51
C PHE A 72 14.73 12.09 6.21
N ASP A 73 15.60 12.35 5.24
CA ASP A 73 15.22 12.83 3.92
C ASP A 73 15.02 11.70 2.89
N TYR A 74 15.22 10.45 3.29
CA TYR A 74 15.13 9.29 2.40
C TYR A 74 13.80 9.25 1.64
N ILE A 75 12.67 9.24 2.32
CA ILE A 75 11.34 9.23 1.66
C ILE A 75 11.06 10.52 0.88
N LYS A 76 11.54 11.67 1.34
CA LYS A 76 11.42 12.94 0.59
C LYS A 76 12.15 12.90 -0.75
N ARG A 77 13.33 12.22 -0.82
CA ARG A 77 14.03 11.99 -2.10
C ARG A 77 13.23 11.07 -3.02
N LEU A 78 12.66 9.99 -2.49
CA LEU A 78 11.81 9.09 -3.27
C LEU A 78 10.59 9.82 -3.85
N LYS A 79 9.96 10.70 -3.08
CA LYS A 79 8.86 11.55 -3.57
C LYS A 79 9.29 12.42 -4.75
N LYS A 80 10.51 12.96 -4.74
CA LYS A 80 11.05 13.74 -5.87
C LYS A 80 11.29 12.88 -7.12
N ILE A 81 11.68 11.61 -6.95
CA ILE A 81 11.87 10.68 -8.07
C ILE A 81 10.52 10.36 -8.73
N VAL A 82 9.54 9.94 -7.95
CA VAL A 82 8.28 9.43 -8.51
C VAL A 82 7.19 10.49 -8.71
N GLY A 83 7.26 11.62 -8.01
CA GLY A 83 6.24 12.68 -8.08
C GLY A 83 4.86 12.23 -7.60
N ARG A 84 4.79 11.37 -6.59
CA ARG A 84 3.55 10.77 -6.08
C ARG A 84 3.53 10.83 -4.56
N PHE A 85 2.33 10.68 -3.98
CA PHE A 85 2.21 10.40 -2.56
C PHE A 85 2.79 9.02 -2.25
N ILE A 86 3.60 8.93 -1.19
CA ILE A 86 4.21 7.68 -0.75
C ILE A 86 3.70 7.34 0.65
N GLY A 87 3.17 6.14 0.77
CA GLY A 87 2.79 5.54 2.04
C GLY A 87 3.48 4.20 2.29
N VAL A 88 3.21 3.61 3.42
CA VAL A 88 3.83 2.37 3.86
C VAL A 88 2.82 1.44 4.53
N ASN A 89 2.92 0.14 4.23
CA ASN A 89 2.23 -0.90 5.00
C ASN A 89 2.93 -1.11 6.33
N ILE A 90 2.13 -1.17 7.40
CA ILE A 90 2.61 -1.44 8.76
C ILE A 90 1.66 -2.42 9.45
N GLU A 91 2.23 -3.44 10.10
CA GLU A 91 1.45 -4.58 10.58
C GLU A 91 1.26 -4.56 12.09
N PRO A 92 0.01 -4.49 12.61
CA PRO A 92 -0.28 -4.60 14.04
C PRO A 92 -0.22 -6.06 14.50
N VAL A 93 0.98 -6.65 14.43
CA VAL A 93 1.25 -8.03 14.80
C VAL A 93 1.11 -8.21 16.30
N PRO A 94 0.41 -9.26 16.79
CA PRO A 94 0.27 -9.53 18.20
C PRO A 94 1.62 -9.73 18.91
N GLU A 95 1.67 -9.40 20.20
CA GLU A 95 2.83 -9.67 21.03
C GLU A 95 3.17 -11.16 21.05
N GLY A 96 4.46 -11.50 21.05
CA GLY A 96 4.94 -12.88 20.99
C GLY A 96 4.97 -13.53 19.63
N VAL A 97 4.38 -12.93 18.59
CA VAL A 97 4.49 -13.44 17.22
C VAL A 97 5.82 -12.99 16.61
N LYS A 98 6.59 -13.95 16.09
CA LYS A 98 7.85 -13.66 15.39
C LYS A 98 7.57 -12.91 14.10
N HIS A 99 8.10 -11.70 13.99
CA HIS A 99 7.98 -10.85 12.82
C HIS A 99 9.20 -9.92 12.71
N VAL A 100 9.42 -9.31 11.55
CA VAL A 100 10.48 -8.31 11.36
C VAL A 100 10.13 -7.05 12.14
N GLU A 101 10.98 -6.64 13.09
CA GLU A 101 10.67 -5.53 14.01
C GLU A 101 10.41 -4.21 13.28
N GLY A 102 11.20 -3.91 12.25
CA GLY A 102 11.01 -2.70 11.44
C GLY A 102 9.76 -2.67 10.57
N ARG A 103 8.93 -3.72 10.58
CA ARG A 103 7.63 -3.78 9.87
C ARG A 103 6.43 -3.78 10.80
N LYS A 104 6.67 -3.96 12.11
CA LYS A 104 5.61 -3.97 13.12
C LYS A 104 5.05 -2.58 13.34
N LEU A 105 3.74 -2.50 13.55
CA LEU A 105 3.12 -1.30 14.07
C LEU A 105 3.46 -1.17 15.55
N ASN A 106 4.38 -0.27 15.87
CA ASN A 106 4.78 0.10 17.21
C ASN A 106 5.10 1.60 17.27
N ARG A 107 5.28 2.13 18.47
CA ARG A 107 5.53 3.57 18.68
C ARG A 107 6.78 4.07 17.93
N GLU A 108 7.86 3.30 17.95
CA GLU A 108 9.13 3.67 17.31
C GLU A 108 8.97 3.81 15.79
N ASN A 109 8.38 2.81 15.14
CA ASN A 109 8.19 2.82 13.69
C ASN A 109 7.19 3.89 13.23
N LEU A 110 6.17 4.20 14.04
CA LEU A 110 5.24 5.30 13.76
C LEU A 110 5.94 6.68 13.85
N LEU A 111 6.81 6.88 14.83
CA LEU A 111 7.63 8.10 14.92
C LEU A 111 8.56 8.22 13.71
N LYS A 112 9.24 7.14 13.33
CA LYS A 112 10.08 7.11 12.12
C LYS A 112 9.26 7.39 10.85
N ALA A 113 8.05 6.84 10.71
CA ALA A 113 7.18 7.13 9.57
C ALA A 113 6.88 8.65 9.46
N LYS A 114 6.63 9.30 10.60
CA LYS A 114 6.43 10.75 10.66
C LYS A 114 7.69 11.53 10.31
N GLU A 115 8.83 11.16 10.85
CA GLU A 115 10.13 11.82 10.62
C GLU A 115 10.60 11.68 9.17
N TYR A 116 10.47 10.50 8.57
CA TYR A 116 10.75 10.27 7.15
C TYR A 116 9.81 11.05 6.22
N GLY A 117 8.65 11.48 6.73
CA GLY A 117 7.68 12.27 5.99
C GLY A 117 6.85 11.45 5.01
N PHE A 118 6.43 10.24 5.37
CA PHE A 118 5.39 9.52 4.64
C PHE A 118 4.10 10.36 4.57
N ASP A 119 3.32 10.20 3.50
CA ASP A 119 2.04 10.90 3.35
C ASP A 119 0.90 10.16 4.05
N TYR A 120 1.01 8.83 4.13
CA TYR A 120 0.01 7.97 4.75
C TYR A 120 0.63 6.64 5.21
N ILE A 121 -0.07 5.98 6.13
CA ILE A 121 0.20 4.59 6.50
C ILE A 121 -1.00 3.71 6.16
N VAL A 122 -0.73 2.43 5.88
CA VAL A 122 -1.76 1.41 5.70
C VAL A 122 -1.61 0.37 6.80
N ILE A 123 -2.57 0.35 7.72
CA ILE A 123 -2.64 -0.61 8.83
C ILE A 123 -3.39 -1.84 8.33
N THR A 124 -2.65 -2.87 7.99
CA THR A 124 -3.16 -4.12 7.42
C THR A 124 -2.32 -5.29 7.92
N GLY A 125 -2.55 -6.48 7.43
CA GLY A 125 -1.75 -7.66 7.79
C GLY A 125 -1.63 -8.64 6.65
N ASN A 126 -0.42 -9.08 6.39
CA ASN A 126 -0.15 -10.18 5.49
C ASN A 126 -0.75 -11.51 6.02
N PRO A 127 -0.96 -12.53 5.17
CA PRO A 127 -1.42 -13.84 5.63
C PRO A 127 -0.52 -14.40 6.74
N ASN A 128 -1.14 -15.06 7.73
CA ASN A 128 -0.44 -15.77 8.82
C ASN A 128 0.37 -14.90 9.80
N THR A 129 0.16 -13.59 9.83
CA THR A 129 0.84 -12.68 10.78
C THR A 129 0.09 -12.52 12.11
N GLY A 130 -1.06 -13.17 12.28
CA GLY A 130 -1.89 -13.09 13.48
C GLY A 130 -2.69 -11.78 13.61
N VAL A 131 -2.64 -10.92 12.61
CA VAL A 131 -3.40 -9.66 12.60
C VAL A 131 -4.90 -9.93 12.57
N SER A 132 -5.60 -9.32 13.52
CA SER A 132 -7.03 -9.46 13.77
C SER A 132 -7.72 -8.10 13.81
N VAL A 133 -9.06 -8.08 13.85
CA VAL A 133 -9.84 -6.84 14.06
C VAL A 133 -9.36 -6.08 15.30
N GLY A 134 -9.16 -6.79 16.41
CA GLY A 134 -8.72 -6.17 17.66
C GLY A 134 -7.32 -5.54 17.59
N THR A 135 -6.38 -6.20 16.90
CA THR A 135 -5.02 -5.62 16.74
C THR A 135 -5.03 -4.45 15.77
N ILE A 136 -5.87 -4.46 14.74
CA ILE A 136 -6.06 -3.33 13.83
C ILE A 136 -6.61 -2.12 14.59
N ILE A 137 -7.68 -2.28 15.40
CA ILE A 137 -8.27 -1.19 16.20
C ILE A 137 -7.20 -0.56 17.10
N LYS A 138 -6.49 -1.36 17.91
CA LYS A 138 -5.41 -0.87 18.76
C LYS A 138 -4.29 -0.17 17.99
N GLY A 139 -3.98 -0.69 16.80
CA GLY A 139 -3.00 -0.08 15.91
C GLY A 139 -3.45 1.29 15.39
N ILE A 140 -4.73 1.44 15.03
CA ILE A 140 -5.30 2.72 14.61
C ILE A 140 -5.25 3.74 15.76
N GLU A 141 -5.68 3.35 16.97
CA GLU A 141 -5.66 4.21 18.16
C GLU A 141 -4.25 4.72 18.46
N LEU A 142 -3.25 3.82 18.44
CA LEU A 142 -1.85 4.20 18.65
C LEU A 142 -1.33 5.10 17.52
N ALA A 143 -1.68 4.81 16.28
CA ALA A 143 -1.28 5.63 15.14
C ALA A 143 -1.90 7.04 15.23
N LYS A 144 -3.18 7.14 15.58
CA LYS A 144 -3.85 8.45 15.73
C LYS A 144 -3.25 9.27 16.86
N GLU A 145 -2.89 8.64 18.00
CA GLU A 145 -2.18 9.30 19.10
C GLU A 145 -0.85 9.93 18.64
N ILE A 146 -0.06 9.21 17.82
CA ILE A 146 1.31 9.62 17.46
C ILE A 146 1.32 10.54 16.24
N LEU A 147 0.56 10.21 15.21
CA LEU A 147 0.58 10.91 13.93
C LEU A 147 -0.36 12.11 13.91
N GLY A 148 -1.42 12.10 14.71
CA GLY A 148 -2.43 13.16 14.76
C GLY A 148 -3.18 13.29 13.43
N GLU A 149 -3.37 14.54 12.98
CA GLU A 149 -4.06 14.88 11.72
C GLU A 149 -3.09 15.10 10.54
N ASN A 150 -1.78 14.92 10.74
CA ASN A 150 -0.77 15.28 9.73
C ASN A 150 -0.46 14.15 8.75
N MET A 151 -0.94 12.95 9.00
CA MET A 151 -0.69 11.77 8.18
C MET A 151 -1.97 10.94 8.08
N MET A 152 -2.39 10.61 6.87
CA MET A 152 -3.59 9.82 6.62
C MET A 152 -3.42 8.39 7.13
N ILE A 153 -4.39 7.89 7.88
CA ILE A 153 -4.43 6.52 8.39
C ILE A 153 -5.45 5.72 7.58
N ILE A 154 -4.96 4.77 6.80
CA ILE A 154 -5.77 3.81 6.05
C ILE A 154 -5.75 2.49 6.81
N ALA A 155 -6.89 1.85 7.03
CA ALA A 155 -6.94 0.59 7.78
C ALA A 155 -7.95 -0.42 7.24
N GLY A 156 -7.61 -1.70 7.37
CA GLY A 156 -8.49 -2.82 6.99
C GLY A 156 -7.73 -4.06 6.54
N LYS A 157 -8.40 -4.96 5.82
CA LYS A 157 -7.76 -6.15 5.21
C LYS A 157 -8.25 -6.37 3.79
N MET A 158 -7.32 -6.69 2.89
CA MET A 158 -7.63 -7.01 1.48
C MET A 158 -8.22 -8.41 1.30
N HIS A 159 -8.05 -9.29 2.29
CA HIS A 159 -8.52 -10.68 2.25
C HIS A 159 -8.94 -11.14 3.64
N GLY A 160 -9.86 -12.12 3.70
CA GLY A 160 -10.37 -12.67 4.96
C GLY A 160 -9.47 -13.71 5.64
N ALA A 161 -8.30 -14.03 5.07
CA ALA A 161 -7.44 -15.09 5.60
C ALA A 161 -7.01 -14.81 7.06
N GLY A 162 -7.41 -15.69 7.97
CA GLY A 162 -7.01 -15.65 9.38
C GLY A 162 -7.69 -14.60 10.26
N SER A 163 -8.72 -13.89 9.79
CA SER A 163 -9.27 -12.73 10.51
C SER A 163 -10.77 -12.79 10.84
N GLY A 164 -11.44 -13.88 10.57
CA GLY A 164 -12.90 -13.97 10.79
C GLY A 164 -13.69 -13.03 9.86
N ASN A 165 -14.89 -12.63 10.29
CA ASN A 165 -15.78 -11.80 9.48
C ASN A 165 -15.51 -10.30 9.65
N ILE A 166 -14.38 -9.83 9.12
CA ILE A 166 -13.94 -8.41 9.25
C ILE A 166 -14.74 -7.45 8.35
N TYR A 167 -15.66 -7.94 7.56
CA TYR A 167 -16.40 -7.12 6.59
C TYR A 167 -17.80 -6.74 7.07
N GLU A 168 -18.08 -6.88 8.36
CA GLU A 168 -19.32 -6.40 8.95
C GLU A 168 -19.31 -4.87 9.05
N ASP A 169 -20.42 -4.23 8.70
CA ASP A 169 -20.56 -2.77 8.71
C ASP A 169 -20.16 -2.15 10.08
N LYS A 170 -20.45 -2.88 11.17
CA LYS A 170 -20.07 -2.45 12.52
C LYS A 170 -18.55 -2.35 12.67
N ILE A 171 -17.81 -3.36 12.20
CA ILE A 171 -16.34 -3.39 12.31
C ILE A 171 -15.72 -2.26 11.49
N LEU A 172 -16.23 -2.02 10.26
CA LEU A 172 -15.76 -0.94 9.42
C LEU A 172 -15.96 0.43 10.09
N LYS A 173 -17.13 0.64 10.73
CA LYS A 173 -17.40 1.85 11.52
C LYS A 173 -16.52 1.95 12.78
N ASP A 174 -16.19 0.84 13.41
CA ASP A 174 -15.31 0.83 14.59
C ASP A 174 -13.87 1.22 14.22
N PHE A 175 -13.37 0.87 13.02
CA PHE A 175 -12.08 1.38 12.50
C PHE A 175 -12.07 2.92 12.39
N VAL A 176 -13.16 3.50 11.86
CA VAL A 176 -13.28 4.96 11.76
C VAL A 176 -13.33 5.61 13.13
N LYS A 177 -14.10 5.06 14.07
CA LYS A 177 -14.16 5.56 15.46
C LYS A 177 -12.81 5.51 16.17
N ALA A 178 -11.97 4.52 15.85
CA ALA A 178 -10.62 4.39 16.39
C ALA A 178 -9.66 5.45 15.78
N GLY A 179 -10.02 6.10 14.68
CA GLY A 179 -9.24 7.17 14.07
C GLY A 179 -8.76 6.92 12.63
N ALA A 180 -9.27 5.90 11.94
CA ALA A 180 -8.96 5.70 10.52
C ALA A 180 -9.64 6.77 9.65
N ASP A 181 -8.88 7.41 8.78
CA ASP A 181 -9.36 8.39 7.81
C ASP A 181 -9.94 7.70 6.55
N CYS A 182 -9.46 6.49 6.27
CA CYS A 182 -9.90 5.67 5.15
C CYS A 182 -9.98 4.20 5.55
N VAL A 183 -11.07 3.53 5.18
CA VAL A 183 -11.23 2.10 5.42
C VAL A 183 -11.11 1.33 4.12
N LEU A 184 -10.24 0.32 4.10
CA LEU A 184 -10.06 -0.55 2.95
C LEU A 184 -10.91 -1.82 3.07
N ILE A 185 -11.52 -2.20 1.96
CA ILE A 185 -12.29 -3.43 1.77
C ILE A 185 -11.87 -4.11 0.47
N PRO A 186 -12.08 -5.42 0.30
CA PRO A 186 -11.85 -6.08 -0.98
C PRO A 186 -12.73 -5.47 -2.09
N ALA A 187 -12.17 -5.35 -3.28
CA ALA A 187 -12.94 -4.95 -4.45
C ALA A 187 -13.95 -6.04 -4.84
N PRO A 188 -15.10 -5.67 -5.44
CA PRO A 188 -16.08 -6.64 -5.93
C PRO A 188 -15.45 -7.67 -6.87
N GLY A 189 -15.67 -8.97 -6.59
CA GLY A 189 -15.15 -10.06 -7.40
C GLY A 189 -13.73 -10.54 -7.07
N THR A 190 -13.04 -9.94 -6.10
CA THR A 190 -11.69 -10.39 -5.69
C THR A 190 -11.71 -11.41 -4.54
N VAL A 191 -12.76 -11.43 -3.76
CA VAL A 191 -12.97 -12.38 -2.65
C VAL A 191 -14.36 -13.01 -2.78
N PRO A 192 -14.50 -14.32 -2.55
CA PRO A 192 -15.81 -14.99 -2.59
C PRO A 192 -16.84 -14.26 -1.70
N GLY A 193 -18.02 -14.00 -2.25
CA GLY A 193 -19.11 -13.33 -1.55
C GLY A 193 -19.06 -11.81 -1.54
N ILE A 194 -18.00 -11.19 -2.03
CA ILE A 194 -17.92 -9.72 -2.19
C ILE A 194 -18.39 -9.35 -3.60
N ASP A 195 -19.66 -9.03 -3.72
CA ASP A 195 -20.29 -8.51 -4.94
C ASP A 195 -20.45 -6.98 -4.89
N LEU A 196 -20.95 -6.40 -5.98
CA LEU A 196 -21.21 -4.95 -6.08
C LEU A 196 -22.18 -4.47 -4.99
N LYS A 197 -23.22 -5.26 -4.68
CA LYS A 197 -24.25 -4.86 -3.71
C LYS A 197 -23.69 -4.80 -2.29
N LEU A 198 -22.89 -5.80 -1.93
CA LEU A 198 -22.23 -5.83 -0.63
C LEU A 198 -21.18 -4.70 -0.50
N ALA A 199 -20.33 -4.54 -1.51
CA ALA A 199 -19.33 -3.47 -1.51
C ALA A 199 -19.97 -2.08 -1.40
N LYS A 200 -21.06 -1.83 -2.15
CA LYS A 200 -21.79 -0.57 -2.04
C LYS A 200 -22.32 -0.32 -0.64
N ARG A 201 -22.95 -1.32 -0.01
CA ARG A 201 -23.47 -1.22 1.37
C ARG A 201 -22.35 -0.87 2.36
N GLN A 202 -21.20 -1.54 2.23
CA GLN A 202 -20.04 -1.31 3.09
C GLN A 202 -19.47 0.10 2.91
N ILE A 203 -19.34 0.56 1.68
CA ILE A 203 -18.90 1.92 1.35
C ILE A 203 -19.87 2.96 1.91
N ASP A 204 -21.18 2.77 1.71
CA ASP A 204 -22.21 3.65 2.29
C ASP A 204 -22.09 3.71 3.83
N ALA A 205 -21.80 2.56 4.48
CA ALA A 205 -21.61 2.51 5.94
C ALA A 205 -20.35 3.25 6.41
N ILE A 206 -19.27 3.23 5.63
CA ILE A 206 -18.04 3.99 5.89
C ILE A 206 -18.29 5.49 5.71
N HIS A 207 -18.94 5.89 4.62
CA HIS A 207 -19.28 7.29 4.32
C HIS A 207 -20.23 7.90 5.38
N GLN A 208 -21.17 7.11 5.91
CA GLN A 208 -22.08 7.56 6.99
C GLN A 208 -21.35 8.03 8.25
N VAL A 209 -20.15 7.57 8.50
CA VAL A 209 -19.33 7.97 9.66
C VAL A 209 -18.19 8.93 9.29
N GLY A 210 -18.18 9.45 8.05
CA GLY A 210 -17.33 10.56 7.62
C GLY A 210 -15.93 10.16 7.13
N ALA A 211 -15.67 8.88 6.84
CA ALA A 211 -14.39 8.42 6.34
C ALA A 211 -14.43 8.10 4.84
N LEU A 212 -13.25 8.03 4.20
CA LEU A 212 -13.09 7.56 2.83
C LEU A 212 -13.15 6.03 2.76
N ALA A 213 -13.57 5.51 1.61
CA ALA A 213 -13.59 4.08 1.32
C ALA A 213 -12.61 3.72 0.20
N MET A 214 -11.76 2.72 0.45
CA MET A 214 -10.83 2.17 -0.53
C MET A 214 -11.19 0.74 -0.88
N THR A 215 -11.36 0.45 -2.17
CA THR A 215 -11.48 -0.93 -2.67
C THR A 215 -10.14 -1.46 -3.14
N THR A 216 -9.84 -2.72 -2.81
CA THR A 216 -8.53 -3.32 -3.05
C THR A 216 -8.60 -4.50 -4.02
N ILE A 217 -7.85 -4.44 -5.12
CA ILE A 217 -7.58 -5.59 -5.98
C ILE A 217 -6.35 -6.27 -5.38
N GLY A 218 -6.59 -7.43 -4.77
CA GLY A 218 -5.58 -8.28 -4.16
C GLY A 218 -5.80 -9.75 -4.57
N THR A 219 -5.22 -10.69 -3.82
CA THR A 219 -5.39 -12.13 -4.02
C THR A 219 -4.97 -12.65 -5.39
N SER A 220 -3.92 -12.03 -5.96
CA SER A 220 -3.31 -12.31 -7.27
C SER A 220 -4.11 -11.87 -8.49
N GLN A 221 -5.25 -11.21 -8.35
CA GLN A 221 -5.95 -10.62 -9.50
C GLN A 221 -5.16 -9.48 -10.17
N GLU A 222 -4.19 -8.89 -9.50
CA GLU A 222 -3.27 -7.88 -10.04
C GLU A 222 -2.56 -8.35 -11.31
N GLY A 223 -2.29 -9.66 -11.40
CA GLY A 223 -1.68 -10.31 -12.57
C GLY A 223 -2.68 -10.89 -13.57
N SER A 224 -3.99 -10.67 -13.39
CA SER A 224 -5.01 -11.22 -14.29
C SER A 224 -5.10 -10.47 -15.62
N GLN A 225 -6.01 -10.92 -16.49
CA GLN A 225 -6.27 -10.26 -17.78
C GLN A 225 -6.73 -8.82 -17.56
N LYS A 226 -6.33 -7.93 -18.46
CA LYS A 226 -6.70 -6.51 -18.46
C LYS A 226 -8.21 -6.29 -18.34
N SER A 227 -9.01 -7.09 -19.04
CA SER A 227 -10.48 -7.03 -18.98
C SER A 227 -11.04 -7.34 -17.57
N THR A 228 -10.38 -8.21 -16.82
CA THR A 228 -10.75 -8.50 -15.42
C THR A 228 -10.50 -7.27 -14.53
N ILE A 229 -9.36 -6.61 -14.69
CA ILE A 229 -9.03 -5.38 -13.95
C ILE A 229 -9.99 -4.25 -14.29
N GLU A 230 -10.30 -4.05 -15.58
CA GLU A 230 -11.27 -3.05 -16.05
C GLU A 230 -12.66 -3.31 -15.44
N PHE A 231 -13.11 -4.56 -15.44
CA PHE A 231 -14.39 -4.95 -14.86
C PHE A 231 -14.43 -4.65 -13.35
N ILE A 232 -13.44 -5.09 -12.58
CA ILE A 232 -13.35 -4.84 -11.14
C ILE A 232 -13.30 -3.33 -10.86
N GLY A 233 -12.52 -2.56 -11.63
CA GLY A 233 -12.41 -1.12 -11.51
C GLY A 233 -13.76 -0.40 -11.69
N VAL A 234 -14.53 -0.77 -12.72
CA VAL A 234 -15.87 -0.22 -12.96
C VAL A 234 -16.83 -0.59 -11.84
N GLN A 235 -16.82 -1.85 -11.35
CA GLN A 235 -17.65 -2.30 -10.23
C GLN A 235 -17.32 -1.50 -8.95
N SER A 236 -16.04 -1.30 -8.65
CA SER A 236 -15.57 -0.50 -7.51
C SER A 236 -16.02 0.95 -7.60
N LYS A 237 -15.92 1.55 -8.80
CA LYS A 237 -16.44 2.90 -9.07
C LYS A 237 -17.95 2.99 -8.87
N MET A 238 -18.72 2.02 -9.37
CA MET A 238 -20.17 1.94 -9.20
C MET A 238 -20.56 1.78 -7.73
N ALA A 239 -19.76 1.07 -6.94
CA ALA A 239 -19.95 0.94 -5.50
C ALA A 239 -19.74 2.25 -4.74
N GLY A 240 -19.00 3.22 -5.30
CA GLY A 240 -18.74 4.52 -4.70
C GLY A 240 -17.36 4.66 -4.05
N ALA A 241 -16.39 3.80 -4.39
CA ALA A 241 -15.04 3.87 -3.83
C ALA A 241 -14.34 5.20 -4.15
N ASP A 242 -13.76 5.85 -3.14
CA ASP A 242 -12.98 7.09 -3.27
C ASP A 242 -11.57 6.80 -3.78
N ILE A 243 -10.98 5.71 -3.27
CA ILE A 243 -9.65 5.24 -3.66
C ILE A 243 -9.80 3.82 -4.21
N GLN A 244 -9.14 3.55 -5.33
CA GLN A 244 -9.02 2.20 -5.86
C GLN A 244 -7.56 1.77 -5.81
N HIS A 245 -7.33 0.62 -5.20
CA HIS A 245 -6.02 0.05 -4.96
C HIS A 245 -5.81 -1.18 -5.85
N ILE A 246 -4.59 -1.34 -6.35
CA ILE A 246 -4.10 -2.56 -6.99
C ILE A 246 -2.84 -3.02 -6.26
N GLY A 247 -2.83 -4.27 -5.84
CA GLY A 247 -1.80 -4.87 -5.01
C GLY A 247 -0.51 -5.21 -5.77
N ASP A 248 0.40 -5.88 -5.09
CA ASP A 248 1.76 -6.16 -5.53
C ASP A 248 2.01 -7.61 -6.00
N ALA A 249 0.99 -8.46 -5.97
CA ALA A 249 1.10 -9.89 -6.31
C ALA A 249 0.93 -10.18 -7.81
N GLY A 250 1.13 -9.19 -8.69
CA GLY A 250 1.06 -9.35 -10.13
C GLY A 250 2.25 -10.13 -10.70
N TYR A 251 3.43 -9.51 -10.67
CA TYR A 251 4.70 -10.10 -11.05
C TYR A 251 5.87 -9.27 -10.50
N ALA A 252 6.89 -9.90 -9.96
CA ALA A 252 8.07 -9.22 -9.41
C ALA A 252 7.75 -8.11 -8.40
N GLY A 253 6.73 -8.30 -7.56
CA GLY A 253 6.41 -7.37 -6.47
C GLY A 253 5.67 -6.11 -6.89
N VAL A 254 5.00 -6.12 -8.04
CA VAL A 254 4.13 -5.05 -8.54
C VAL A 254 3.03 -5.64 -9.41
N ALA A 255 1.88 -4.98 -9.52
CA ALA A 255 0.90 -5.30 -10.54
C ALA A 255 1.53 -5.13 -11.95
N LEU A 256 1.06 -5.87 -12.94
CA LEU A 256 1.48 -5.62 -14.32
C LEU A 256 1.24 -4.14 -14.65
N PRO A 257 2.24 -3.40 -15.18
CA PRO A 257 2.11 -1.97 -15.46
C PRO A 257 0.90 -1.63 -16.33
N GLU A 258 0.59 -2.49 -17.32
CA GLU A 258 -0.61 -2.35 -18.16
C GLU A 258 -1.90 -2.47 -17.36
N ASN A 259 -1.92 -3.23 -16.27
CA ASN A 259 -3.07 -3.38 -15.40
C ASN A 259 -3.26 -2.14 -14.51
N ILE A 260 -2.18 -1.50 -14.05
CA ILE A 260 -2.25 -0.19 -13.36
C ILE A 260 -2.88 0.85 -14.28
N MET A 261 -2.41 0.92 -15.55
CA MET A 261 -2.96 1.83 -16.55
C MET A 261 -4.42 1.50 -16.90
N ALA A 262 -4.75 0.21 -17.05
CA ALA A 262 -6.10 -0.24 -17.33
C ALA A 262 -7.09 0.16 -16.24
N LEU A 263 -6.74 -0.07 -14.97
CA LEU A 263 -7.54 0.38 -13.82
C LEU A 263 -7.73 1.90 -13.87
N SER A 264 -6.65 2.65 -14.07
CA SER A 264 -6.70 4.11 -14.17
C SER A 264 -7.63 4.59 -15.29
N ILE A 265 -7.56 3.98 -16.47
CA ILE A 265 -8.44 4.30 -17.61
C ILE A 265 -9.89 3.95 -17.30
N ALA A 266 -10.16 2.78 -16.73
CA ALA A 266 -11.50 2.32 -16.41
C ALA A 266 -12.23 3.27 -15.45
N ILE A 267 -11.53 3.83 -14.46
CA ILE A 267 -12.16 4.65 -13.42
C ILE A 267 -12.24 6.14 -13.77
N ARG A 268 -11.31 6.70 -14.54
CA ARG A 268 -11.21 8.15 -14.80
C ARG A 268 -10.99 8.55 -16.27
N GLY A 269 -10.87 7.58 -17.17
CA GLY A 269 -10.73 7.79 -18.61
C GLY A 269 -9.29 8.11 -19.07
N VAL A 270 -9.08 7.97 -20.38
CA VAL A 270 -7.78 8.11 -21.04
C VAL A 270 -7.15 9.49 -20.80
N ARG A 271 -7.92 10.59 -20.92
CA ARG A 271 -7.40 11.95 -20.80
C ARG A 271 -6.76 12.21 -19.42
N HIS A 272 -7.43 11.81 -18.34
CA HIS A 272 -6.91 12.00 -16.99
C HIS A 272 -5.74 11.06 -16.70
N THR A 273 -5.80 9.83 -17.20
CA THR A 273 -4.71 8.85 -17.06
C THR A 273 -3.44 9.35 -17.76
N TYR A 274 -3.52 9.75 -19.05
CA TYR A 274 -2.34 10.24 -19.77
C TYR A 274 -1.77 11.51 -19.16
N ARG A 275 -2.64 12.41 -18.69
CA ARG A 275 -2.18 13.61 -17.97
C ARG A 275 -1.39 13.24 -16.71
N ARG A 276 -1.85 12.21 -15.97
CA ARG A 276 -1.14 11.72 -14.78
C ARG A 276 0.17 11.03 -15.12
N MET A 277 0.20 10.21 -16.16
CA MET A 277 1.41 9.54 -16.64
C MET A 277 2.48 10.55 -17.07
N ALA A 278 2.07 11.62 -17.77
CA ALA A 278 2.97 12.67 -18.25
C ALA A 278 3.34 13.70 -17.18
N TYR A 279 2.86 13.55 -15.93
CA TYR A 279 3.15 14.48 -14.86
C TYR A 279 4.62 14.43 -14.46
N SER A 280 5.26 15.59 -14.39
CA SER A 280 6.62 15.77 -13.92
C SER A 280 6.66 16.87 -12.87
N LEU A 281 7.44 16.67 -11.81
CA LEU A 281 7.70 17.69 -10.77
C LEU A 281 8.55 18.86 -11.29
N ASN A 282 9.19 18.71 -12.45
CA ASN A 282 10.07 19.70 -13.05
C ASN A 282 9.35 20.64 -14.04
N LYS A 283 8.00 20.61 -14.05
CA LYS A 283 7.17 21.52 -14.86
C LYS A 283 6.62 22.64 -14.03
#